data_aef4a731b80ddaf2647f326f6d2a0fa7
#
_entry.id   aef4a731b80ddaf2647f326f6d2a0fa7
#
_cell.length_a   1.000
_cell.length_b   1.000
_cell.length_c   1.000
_cell.angle_alpha   90.00
_cell.angle_beta   90.00
_cell.angle_gamma   90.00
#
_symmetry.space_group_name_H-M   'P 1'
#
loop_
_entity.id
_entity.type
_entity.pdbx_description
1 polymer ?
#
loop_
_entity_poly.entity_id
_entity_poly.type
_entity_poly.pdbx_seq_one_letter_code
_entity_poly.pdbx_strand_id
1 'polypeptide(L)'
;MITWIRSHHRTAGALLILLSASVCATAQPQPLPRTRTTPTTAKVECKTGNISGRVVNESGQPLANANVWVRPATSDGLPVTNATTNRDGVFKFNGLERGPYTVNASMPAYIAKSPEPGRPVQAAEDSVTFVLMKGGVITGTVINAKGDPIVAIGVRAEMIIDESGRHTSAYVYEGVTDDRGVYRVYGLPSGTYIVSADGAANYSPTGVNAFAIDTPTYAPSSNREAADEISVRVGEETSTVDIRYRGERGSTITGTVKGTRTPDRGFSVSLTSLVEKGPQWDNYFQDAKGEFAFEGIPDGDYLLVATAHWNDRDRGQSEPMVLSVRGSDVEGIEITATPLASISGTVVLKELKEPAPECTDKRAPQPWETNVTAWHRVTQSGKKKPQFVWRSRGSESPNAQGNLTLRDLAATDYYFGVRLPPQQWYLQSIAFVPSTPGGQPADATRSWTTLKPGDQLSGLTFTLARGAALVRGEITLAEGQTLPAKLSVYLVPAEAAHAEEPLRYFASPVSTAGGFYLNNVAPGRYWILAQPGNDDTRSEMSKLRLPDAAKTRSLLRHAAEQRKTELELKPCQDVTVRLPFQ
;
A
#
# COMPACT_ATOMS: atom_id res chain seq x y z
N MET A 1 50.22 12.33 -33.26
CA MET A 1 50.23 13.34 -34.32
C MET A 1 48.93 14.10 -34.14
N ILE A 2 48.92 15.13 -33.25
CA ILE A 2 49.10 16.55 -33.58
C ILE A 2 48.06 16.94 -34.67
N THR A 3 47.04 17.72 -34.39
CA THR A 3 47.09 19.17 -34.22
C THR A 3 45.81 19.76 -33.68
N TRP A 4 45.97 20.65 -32.75
CA TRP A 4 45.09 21.71 -32.27
C TRP A 4 44.80 22.76 -33.35
N ILE A 5 43.63 23.42 -33.35
CA ILE A 5 43.53 24.86 -33.64
C ILE A 5 42.37 25.50 -32.81
N ARG A 6 42.78 26.54 -32.09
CA ARG A 6 41.96 27.59 -31.41
C ARG A 6 41.64 28.72 -32.38
N SER A 7 40.57 29.47 -32.15
CA SER A 7 40.55 30.95 -31.96
C SER A 7 39.12 31.48 -32.15
N HIS A 8 38.53 32.15 -31.24
CA HIS A 8 38.61 33.55 -30.79
C HIS A 8 37.74 34.55 -31.60
N HIS A 9 37.00 35.32 -30.80
CA HIS A 9 36.62 36.75 -30.81
C HIS A 9 35.22 37.17 -31.29
N ARG A 10 34.42 37.70 -30.33
CA ARG A 10 34.02 39.10 -30.07
C ARG A 10 33.32 39.80 -31.22
N THR A 11 32.14 40.41 -31.01
CA THR A 11 31.94 41.78 -30.51
C THR A 11 30.44 42.14 -30.43
N ALA A 12 30.16 43.09 -29.56
CA ALA A 12 28.89 43.73 -29.24
C ALA A 12 28.34 44.64 -30.37
N GLY A 13 27.05 44.93 -30.30
CA GLY A 13 26.42 45.98 -31.08
C GLY A 13 25.05 46.35 -30.54
N ALA A 14 25.00 47.35 -29.69
CA ALA A 14 23.77 48.04 -29.31
C ALA A 14 23.30 48.96 -30.45
N LEU A 15 22.00 48.99 -30.70
CA LEU A 15 21.41 50.08 -31.48
C LEU A 15 20.11 50.55 -30.83
N LEU A 16 20.20 51.77 -30.29
CA LEU A 16 19.11 52.65 -29.88
C LEU A 16 18.50 53.28 -31.15
N ILE A 17 17.19 53.26 -31.31
CA ILE A 17 16.49 54.23 -32.17
C ILE A 17 15.31 54.82 -31.40
N LEU A 18 15.41 56.14 -31.24
CA LEU A 18 14.42 57.07 -30.71
C LEU A 18 13.55 57.64 -31.85
N LEU A 19 12.39 58.19 -31.43
CA LEU A 19 11.52 59.17 -32.09
C LEU A 19 10.43 58.57 -32.99
N SER A 20 9.21 59.07 -32.97
CA SER A 20 8.66 60.39 -32.65
C SER A 20 7.15 60.34 -32.43
N ALA A 21 6.68 61.29 -31.65
CA ALA A 21 5.28 61.55 -31.35
C ALA A 21 4.51 62.12 -32.54
N SER A 22 3.24 61.72 -32.64
CA SER A 22 2.25 62.60 -33.34
C SER A 22 0.94 62.56 -32.54
N VAL A 23 0.59 63.72 -32.05
CA VAL A 23 -0.63 64.04 -31.27
C VAL A 23 -1.77 64.18 -32.29
N CYS A 24 -2.87 63.46 -32.05
CA CYS A 24 -4.17 63.84 -32.57
C CYS A 24 -5.19 63.74 -31.42
N ALA A 25 -5.66 64.91 -31.00
CA ALA A 25 -6.69 65.06 -29.97
C ALA A 25 -8.07 64.81 -30.57
N THR A 26 -8.84 63.90 -29.96
CA THR A 26 -10.30 63.87 -30.09
C THR A 26 -10.91 63.63 -28.73
N ALA A 27 -11.99 64.37 -28.47
CA ALA A 27 -12.67 64.57 -27.22
C ALA A 27 -13.15 63.29 -26.52
N GLN A 28 -12.96 63.25 -25.19
CA GLN A 28 -13.49 62.22 -24.28
C GLN A 28 -14.93 62.53 -23.87
N PRO A 29 -15.75 61.50 -23.67
CA PRO A 29 -16.82 61.53 -22.67
C PRO A 29 -16.28 60.99 -21.34
N GLN A 30 -16.54 61.69 -20.25
CA GLN A 30 -16.18 61.31 -18.89
C GLN A 30 -16.90 60.05 -18.45
N PRO A 31 -16.23 59.04 -17.87
CA PRO A 31 -16.89 57.96 -17.17
C PRO A 31 -17.12 58.33 -15.69
N LEU A 32 -18.31 57.98 -15.22
CA LEU A 32 -18.74 58.00 -13.79
C LEU A 32 -17.77 57.23 -12.89
N PRO A 33 -17.64 57.65 -11.61
CA PRO A 33 -16.73 56.98 -10.67
C PRO A 33 -17.16 55.57 -10.36
N ARG A 34 -16.43 54.58 -10.90
CA ARG A 34 -16.49 53.18 -10.44
C ARG A 34 -15.74 53.10 -9.12
N THR A 35 -16.45 52.90 -8.05
CA THR A 35 -15.90 52.41 -6.76
C THR A 35 -15.19 51.10 -7.02
N ARG A 36 -13.89 51.16 -7.03
CA ARG A 36 -13.00 49.98 -7.10
C ARG A 36 -12.96 49.35 -5.74
N THR A 37 -13.89 48.43 -5.44
CA THR A 37 -13.71 47.47 -4.36
C THR A 37 -12.56 46.54 -4.79
N THR A 38 -11.39 46.83 -4.28
CA THR A 38 -10.26 45.89 -4.28
C THR A 38 -10.72 44.65 -3.51
N PRO A 39 -10.70 43.45 -4.09
CA PRO A 39 -10.86 42.28 -3.27
C PRO A 39 -9.65 42.24 -2.36
N THR A 40 -9.87 42.44 -1.06
CA THR A 40 -8.90 42.11 -0.03
C THR A 40 -8.67 40.63 -0.15
N THR A 41 -7.59 40.26 -0.82
CA THR A 41 -7.05 38.91 -0.75
C THR A 41 -6.71 38.72 0.71
N ALA A 42 -7.60 38.08 1.45
CA ALA A 42 -7.30 37.58 2.78
C ALA A 42 -6.05 36.71 2.60
N LYS A 43 -4.94 37.18 3.12
CA LYS A 43 -3.70 36.45 3.22
C LYS A 43 -4.05 35.24 4.09
N VAL A 44 -4.29 34.11 3.43
CA VAL A 44 -4.44 32.84 4.13
C VAL A 44 -3.10 32.63 4.83
N GLU A 45 -3.02 32.93 6.11
CA GLU A 45 -1.91 32.52 6.94
C GLU A 45 -1.88 30.99 6.89
N CYS A 46 -1.00 30.45 6.06
CA CYS A 46 -0.59 29.06 6.14
C CYS A 46 0.09 28.90 7.50
N LYS A 47 -0.70 28.55 8.53
CA LYS A 47 -0.14 28.18 9.82
C LYS A 47 0.59 26.87 9.60
N THR A 48 1.91 26.94 9.54
CA THR A 48 2.78 25.76 9.52
C THR A 48 2.77 25.11 10.91
N GLY A 49 2.80 23.78 10.93
CA GLY A 49 2.90 22.98 12.16
C GLY A 49 4.25 22.25 12.24
N ASN A 50 4.45 21.56 13.35
CA ASN A 50 5.66 20.78 13.60
C ASN A 50 5.26 19.35 13.97
N ILE A 51 6.03 18.37 13.52
CA ILE A 51 5.97 17.00 14.03
C ILE A 51 7.30 16.73 14.74
N SER A 52 7.23 16.27 15.98
CA SER A 52 8.40 15.90 16.76
C SER A 52 8.24 14.52 17.36
N GLY A 53 9.32 13.94 17.85
CA GLY A 53 9.22 12.66 18.52
C GLY A 53 10.57 12.09 18.92
N ARG A 54 10.52 10.82 19.32
CA ARG A 54 11.70 10.07 19.73
C ARG A 54 11.74 8.71 19.05
N VAL A 55 12.93 8.21 18.80
CA VAL A 55 13.20 6.83 18.40
C VAL A 55 13.96 6.15 19.52
N VAL A 56 13.44 5.06 20.02
CA VAL A 56 14.00 4.29 21.14
C VAL A 56 14.08 2.81 20.78
N ASN A 57 14.91 2.06 21.49
CA ASN A 57 14.89 0.61 21.43
C ASN A 57 13.81 0.02 22.37
N GLU A 58 13.68 -1.30 22.42
CA GLU A 58 12.70 -2.01 23.27
C GLU A 58 12.90 -1.75 24.77
N SER A 59 14.11 -1.42 25.21
CA SER A 59 14.42 -1.05 26.58
C SER A 59 14.17 0.43 26.88
N GLY A 60 13.62 1.18 25.94
CA GLY A 60 13.36 2.62 26.07
C GLY A 60 14.61 3.51 25.92
N GLN A 61 15.78 2.93 25.58
CA GLN A 61 16.99 3.69 25.37
C GLN A 61 16.94 4.42 24.03
N PRO A 62 17.44 5.68 23.97
CA PRO A 62 17.41 6.46 22.75
C PRO A 62 18.31 5.86 21.65
N LEU A 63 17.82 5.91 20.42
CA LEU A 63 18.57 5.54 19.23
C LEU A 63 18.99 6.81 18.48
N ALA A 64 20.27 7.14 18.56
CA ALA A 64 20.88 8.20 17.80
C ALA A 64 21.13 7.78 16.36
N ASN A 65 21.10 8.75 15.44
CA ASN A 65 21.33 8.53 13.99
C ASN A 65 20.28 7.63 13.31
N ALA A 66 19.12 7.44 13.91
CA ALA A 66 18.01 6.83 13.20
C ALA A 66 17.48 7.80 12.14
N ASN A 67 17.22 7.32 10.93
CA ASN A 67 16.61 8.11 9.87
C ASN A 67 15.09 8.13 10.07
N VAL A 68 14.52 9.33 10.11
CA VAL A 68 13.07 9.54 10.21
C VAL A 68 12.64 10.34 8.98
N TRP A 69 11.56 9.91 8.34
CA TRP A 69 11.01 10.65 7.21
C TRP A 69 9.52 10.86 7.38
N VAL A 70 9.09 12.01 6.89
CA VAL A 70 7.69 12.41 6.88
C VAL A 70 7.23 12.61 5.44
N ARG A 71 6.05 12.10 5.14
CA ARG A 71 5.38 12.26 3.85
C ARG A 71 3.95 12.71 4.10
N PRO A 72 3.42 13.68 3.34
CA PRO A 72 1.98 13.94 3.33
C PRO A 72 1.21 12.65 3.05
N ALA A 73 0.12 12.43 3.78
CA ALA A 73 -0.71 11.21 3.60
C ALA A 73 -1.52 11.25 2.30
N THR A 74 -1.60 12.40 1.65
CA THR A 74 -2.16 12.58 0.30
C THR A 74 -1.13 12.15 -0.74
N SER A 75 -1.56 11.39 -1.74
CA SER A 75 -0.68 10.66 -2.68
C SER A 75 -0.04 11.53 -3.78
N ASP A 76 -0.10 12.84 -3.71
CA ASP A 76 0.28 13.75 -4.80
C ASP A 76 1.80 13.93 -5.00
N GLY A 77 2.61 12.94 -4.62
CA GLY A 77 4.05 12.94 -4.91
C GLY A 77 4.85 14.07 -4.26
N LEU A 78 4.32 14.71 -3.23
CA LEU A 78 5.01 15.77 -2.50
C LEU A 78 6.30 15.26 -1.84
N PRO A 79 7.29 16.15 -1.69
CA PRO A 79 8.62 15.77 -1.26
C PRO A 79 8.60 15.08 0.11
N VAL A 80 9.38 14.01 0.22
CA VAL A 80 9.68 13.37 1.49
C VAL A 80 10.68 14.24 2.24
N THR A 81 10.34 14.67 3.45
CA THR A 81 11.28 15.39 4.31
C THR A 81 11.92 14.39 5.27
N ASN A 82 13.25 14.43 5.36
CA ASN A 82 14.04 13.54 6.20
C ASN A 82 14.63 14.30 7.40
N ALA A 83 14.77 13.61 8.51
CA ALA A 83 15.51 14.05 9.69
C ALA A 83 16.27 12.89 10.30
N THR A 84 17.35 13.18 10.99
CA THR A 84 18.12 12.18 11.74
C THR A 84 17.98 12.47 13.23
N THR A 85 17.83 11.42 14.05
CA THR A 85 17.72 11.58 15.49
C THR A 85 19.04 12.04 16.11
N ASN A 86 18.96 12.89 17.11
CA ASN A 86 20.10 13.32 17.92
C ASN A 86 20.52 12.24 18.95
N ARG A 87 21.48 12.57 19.83
CA ARG A 87 21.98 11.65 20.88
C ARG A 87 20.92 11.18 21.85
N ASP A 88 19.85 11.98 22.05
CA ASP A 88 18.71 11.64 22.90
C ASP A 88 17.59 10.92 22.13
N GLY A 89 17.84 10.49 20.89
CA GLY A 89 16.88 9.85 20.03
C GLY A 89 15.77 10.78 19.50
N VAL A 90 15.91 12.10 19.67
CA VAL A 90 14.88 13.08 19.34
C VAL A 90 15.01 13.53 17.88
N PHE A 91 13.87 13.63 17.18
CA PHE A 91 13.76 14.23 15.87
C PHE A 91 12.71 15.34 15.85
N LYS A 92 12.80 16.26 14.88
CA LYS A 92 11.84 17.34 14.70
C LYS A 92 11.75 17.76 13.24
N PHE A 93 10.53 17.87 12.73
CA PHE A 93 10.19 18.50 11.47
C PHE A 93 9.49 19.83 11.76
N ASN A 94 9.97 20.92 11.18
CA ASN A 94 9.41 22.25 11.35
C ASN A 94 8.84 22.76 10.03
N GLY A 95 7.84 23.63 10.12
CA GLY A 95 7.30 24.31 8.95
C GLY A 95 6.49 23.42 8.01
N LEU A 96 5.95 22.31 8.50
CA LEU A 96 5.05 21.47 7.74
C LEU A 96 3.72 22.18 7.51
N GLU A 97 3.17 22.07 6.32
CA GLU A 97 1.81 22.53 6.06
C GLU A 97 0.82 21.77 6.93
N ARG A 98 -0.29 22.42 7.31
CA ARG A 98 -1.32 21.71 8.08
C ARG A 98 -1.94 20.61 7.24
N GLY A 99 -1.88 19.37 7.74
CA GLY A 99 -2.41 18.20 7.04
C GLY A 99 -2.03 16.91 7.73
N PRO A 100 -2.48 15.79 7.16
CA PRO A 100 -2.13 14.46 7.63
C PRO A 100 -0.78 14.03 7.07
N TYR A 101 0.03 13.42 7.91
CA TYR A 101 1.35 12.91 7.55
C TYR A 101 1.53 11.47 7.98
N THR A 102 2.17 10.68 7.14
CA THR A 102 2.77 9.41 7.55
C THR A 102 4.20 9.66 7.97
N VAL A 103 4.53 9.28 9.19
CA VAL A 103 5.89 9.37 9.73
C VAL A 103 6.46 7.96 9.85
N ASN A 104 7.70 7.79 9.48
CA ASN A 104 8.40 6.53 9.55
C ASN A 104 9.79 6.72 10.13
N ALA A 105 10.30 5.69 10.79
CA ALA A 105 11.66 5.66 11.28
C ALA A 105 12.35 4.36 10.85
N SER A 106 13.64 4.44 10.51
CA SER A 106 14.47 3.29 10.23
C SER A 106 15.88 3.48 10.78
N MET A 107 16.53 2.39 11.07
CA MET A 107 17.94 2.33 11.42
C MET A 107 18.51 1.03 10.87
N PRO A 108 19.72 1.01 10.28
CA PRO A 108 20.34 -0.22 9.82
C PRO A 108 20.34 -1.30 10.89
N ALA A 109 20.01 -2.53 10.51
CA ALA A 109 19.87 -3.69 11.38
C ALA A 109 18.72 -3.65 12.41
N TYR A 110 17.87 -2.62 12.37
CA TYR A 110 16.68 -2.54 13.21
C TYR A 110 15.41 -2.65 12.38
N ILE A 111 14.36 -3.15 13.01
CA ILE A 111 13.00 -3.18 12.47
C ILE A 111 12.07 -2.39 13.38
N ALA A 112 11.04 -1.82 12.83
CA ALA A 112 9.99 -1.23 13.66
C ALA A 112 9.24 -2.37 14.38
N LYS A 113 9.06 -2.24 15.70
CA LYS A 113 8.12 -3.10 16.41
C LYS A 113 6.77 -2.93 15.72
N SER A 114 6.21 -4.03 15.23
CA SER A 114 5.04 -4.02 14.34
C SER A 114 4.03 -2.97 14.79
N PRO A 115 3.74 -1.97 13.97
CA PRO A 115 2.67 -1.04 14.30
C PRO A 115 1.36 -1.83 14.23
N GLU A 116 0.44 -1.52 15.12
CA GLU A 116 -0.95 -1.94 14.98
C GLU A 116 -1.43 -1.73 13.53
N PRO A 117 -2.28 -2.63 12.98
CA PRO A 117 -2.74 -2.50 11.61
C PRO A 117 -3.40 -1.12 11.40
N GLY A 118 -2.79 -0.30 10.59
CA GLY A 118 -3.18 1.08 10.33
C GLY A 118 -2.24 2.05 11.02
N ARG A 119 -1.15 2.43 10.34
CA ARG A 119 -0.29 3.52 10.80
C ARG A 119 -1.14 4.75 11.07
N PRO A 120 -1.11 5.31 12.28
CA PRO A 120 -1.83 6.53 12.55
C PRO A 120 -1.28 7.63 11.64
N VAL A 121 -2.18 8.32 10.98
CA VAL A 121 -1.86 9.55 10.27
C VAL A 121 -1.66 10.61 11.34
N GLN A 122 -0.47 11.22 11.37
CA GLN A 122 -0.12 12.25 12.34
C GLN A 122 -0.55 13.62 11.83
N ALA A 123 -1.13 14.44 12.68
CA ALA A 123 -1.36 15.82 12.35
C ALA A 123 -0.08 16.66 12.57
N ALA A 124 0.06 17.75 11.83
CA ALA A 124 1.19 18.66 12.01
C ALA A 124 1.07 19.43 13.35
N GLU A 125 1.32 18.79 14.46
CA GLU A 125 1.40 19.28 15.86
C GLU A 125 1.55 18.08 16.81
N ASP A 126 1.63 16.85 16.25
CA ASP A 126 1.71 15.63 17.04
C ASP A 126 3.14 15.31 17.49
N SER A 127 3.22 14.56 18.60
CA SER A 127 4.46 13.94 19.07
C SER A 127 4.38 12.43 18.93
N VAL A 128 5.42 11.82 18.35
CA VAL A 128 5.44 10.39 17.98
C VAL A 128 6.62 9.69 18.61
N THR A 129 6.40 8.50 19.17
CA THR A 129 7.48 7.63 19.65
C THR A 129 7.56 6.37 18.77
N PHE A 130 8.74 6.12 18.22
CA PHE A 130 9.04 4.88 17.50
C PHE A 130 9.86 3.95 18.38
N VAL A 131 9.42 2.71 18.48
CA VAL A 131 10.20 1.64 19.11
C VAL A 131 10.78 0.78 18.01
N LEU A 132 12.12 0.75 17.91
CA LEU A 132 12.85 -0.11 17.00
C LEU A 132 13.49 -1.25 17.77
N MET A 133 13.42 -2.45 17.24
CA MET A 133 14.03 -3.66 17.80
C MET A 133 15.12 -4.15 16.86
N LYS A 134 16.16 -4.78 17.41
CA LYS A 134 17.26 -5.32 16.61
C LYS A 134 16.73 -6.49 15.79
N GLY A 135 16.77 -6.38 14.46
CA GLY A 135 16.31 -7.44 13.56
C GLY A 135 17.19 -8.69 13.60
N GLY A 136 16.68 -9.78 13.07
CA GLY A 136 17.43 -10.99 12.83
C GLY A 136 18.45 -10.84 11.70
N VAL A 137 19.35 -11.79 11.58
CA VAL A 137 20.41 -11.83 10.57
C VAL A 137 20.51 -13.22 9.97
N ILE A 138 20.73 -13.30 8.66
CA ILE A 138 21.16 -14.52 7.96
C ILE A 138 22.55 -14.27 7.37
N THR A 139 23.48 -15.21 7.57
CA THR A 139 24.82 -15.15 7.01
C THR A 139 25.27 -16.52 6.50
N GLY A 140 26.06 -16.51 5.44
CA GLY A 140 26.60 -17.70 4.80
C GLY A 140 27.58 -17.34 3.71
N THR A 141 27.96 -18.33 2.91
CA THR A 141 28.88 -18.20 1.77
C THR A 141 28.19 -18.61 0.48
N VAL A 142 28.59 -17.99 -0.63
CA VAL A 142 28.22 -18.44 -1.98
C VAL A 142 29.48 -18.91 -2.68
N ILE A 143 29.48 -20.19 -3.08
CA ILE A 143 30.58 -20.82 -3.79
C ILE A 143 30.14 -21.44 -5.11
N ASN A 144 31.01 -21.54 -6.08
CA ASN A 144 30.77 -22.25 -7.32
C ASN A 144 30.91 -23.79 -7.17
N ALA A 145 30.70 -24.54 -8.23
CA ALA A 145 30.84 -26.00 -8.23
C ALA A 145 32.24 -26.50 -7.86
N LYS A 146 33.30 -25.68 -8.05
CA LYS A 146 34.70 -26.01 -7.71
C LYS A 146 35.04 -25.68 -6.27
N GLY A 147 34.18 -24.96 -5.54
CA GLY A 147 34.43 -24.48 -4.18
C GLY A 147 35.04 -23.08 -4.10
N ASP A 148 35.21 -22.39 -5.23
CA ASP A 148 35.72 -21.01 -5.24
C ASP A 148 34.59 -20.03 -4.82
N PRO A 149 34.93 -18.96 -4.09
CA PRO A 149 33.95 -17.95 -3.70
C PRO A 149 33.37 -17.20 -4.91
N ILE A 150 32.08 -16.89 -4.88
CA ILE A 150 31.42 -16.02 -5.86
C ILE A 150 31.32 -14.63 -5.26
N VAL A 151 31.98 -13.68 -5.92
CA VAL A 151 32.09 -12.28 -5.46
C VAL A 151 31.02 -11.41 -6.13
N ALA A 152 30.46 -10.49 -5.37
CA ALA A 152 29.49 -9.49 -5.83
C ALA A 152 28.21 -10.09 -6.47
N ILE A 153 27.81 -11.30 -6.08
CA ILE A 153 26.51 -11.84 -6.44
C ILE A 153 25.46 -11.35 -5.44
N GLY A 154 24.26 -11.03 -5.95
CA GLY A 154 23.12 -10.67 -5.11
C GLY A 154 22.60 -11.87 -4.32
N VAL A 155 22.29 -11.65 -3.05
CA VAL A 155 21.65 -12.64 -2.18
C VAL A 155 20.34 -12.07 -1.67
N ARG A 156 19.27 -12.86 -1.79
CA ARG A 156 17.93 -12.49 -1.35
C ARG A 156 17.44 -13.42 -0.25
N ALA A 157 16.94 -12.83 0.82
CA ALA A 157 16.19 -13.54 1.85
C ALA A 157 14.71 -13.17 1.71
N GLU A 158 13.89 -14.11 1.30
CA GLU A 158 12.46 -13.94 1.11
C GLU A 158 11.70 -14.58 2.27
N MET A 159 10.89 -13.78 2.98
CA MET A 159 10.02 -14.30 4.03
C MET A 159 8.84 -15.05 3.41
N ILE A 160 8.70 -16.32 3.72
CA ILE A 160 7.59 -17.17 3.27
C ILE A 160 6.50 -17.36 4.32
N ILE A 161 6.86 -17.30 5.62
CA ILE A 161 5.92 -17.39 6.74
C ILE A 161 6.28 -16.31 7.76
N ASP A 162 5.30 -15.51 8.17
CA ASP A 162 5.48 -14.49 9.20
C ASP A 162 5.42 -15.08 10.63
N GLU A 163 5.71 -14.25 11.65
CA GLU A 163 5.69 -14.63 13.06
C GLU A 163 4.33 -15.18 13.51
N SER A 164 3.23 -14.82 12.85
CA SER A 164 1.89 -15.35 13.15
C SER A 164 1.57 -16.67 12.44
N GLY A 165 2.53 -17.26 11.74
CA GLY A 165 2.36 -18.50 10.97
C GLY A 165 1.62 -18.31 9.65
N ARG A 166 1.42 -17.06 9.18
CA ARG A 166 0.78 -16.77 7.90
C ARG A 166 1.82 -16.75 6.78
N HIS A 167 1.47 -17.40 5.69
CA HIS A 167 2.27 -17.28 4.50
C HIS A 167 2.28 -15.85 3.97
N THR A 168 3.44 -15.35 3.58
CA THR A 168 3.65 -14.01 3.05
C THR A 168 4.67 -14.05 1.91
N SER A 169 4.62 -13.08 1.02
CA SER A 169 5.66 -12.82 0.01
C SER A 169 6.04 -11.35 -0.04
N ALA A 170 5.59 -10.59 0.97
CA ALA A 170 5.68 -9.13 0.94
C ALA A 170 7.06 -8.59 1.30
N TYR A 171 7.95 -9.42 1.82
CA TYR A 171 9.22 -8.96 2.37
C TYR A 171 10.40 -9.71 1.75
N VAL A 172 11.16 -9.00 0.93
CA VAL A 172 12.43 -9.45 0.38
C VAL A 172 13.52 -8.55 0.94
N TYR A 173 14.57 -9.15 1.48
CA TYR A 173 15.75 -8.47 2.00
C TYR A 173 16.94 -8.86 1.16
N GLU A 174 17.82 -7.92 0.84
CA GLU A 174 18.91 -8.13 -0.10
C GLU A 174 20.26 -7.85 0.55
N GLY A 175 21.25 -8.58 0.10
CA GLY A 175 22.66 -8.42 0.40
C GLY A 175 23.50 -8.75 -0.81
N VAL A 176 24.81 -8.57 -0.71
CA VAL A 176 25.77 -8.89 -1.77
C VAL A 176 26.94 -9.60 -1.13
N THR A 177 27.54 -10.58 -1.81
CA THR A 177 28.73 -11.26 -1.32
C THR A 177 29.98 -10.38 -1.40
N ASP A 178 30.86 -10.52 -0.39
CA ASP A 178 32.17 -9.89 -0.35
C ASP A 178 33.21 -10.65 -1.22
N ASP A 179 34.48 -10.26 -1.15
CA ASP A 179 35.59 -10.87 -1.89
C ASP A 179 35.91 -12.31 -1.48
N ARG A 180 35.34 -12.78 -0.38
CA ARG A 180 35.46 -14.17 0.11
C ARG A 180 34.18 -14.97 -0.17
N GLY A 181 33.22 -14.40 -0.90
CA GLY A 181 31.91 -15.00 -1.14
C GLY A 181 30.99 -14.98 0.07
N VAL A 182 31.32 -14.23 1.14
CA VAL A 182 30.51 -14.14 2.36
C VAL A 182 29.41 -13.10 2.16
N TYR A 183 28.20 -13.43 2.59
CA TYR A 183 27.10 -12.49 2.62
C TYR A 183 26.49 -12.35 4.01
N ARG A 184 25.85 -11.22 4.26
CA ARG A 184 25.13 -10.92 5.50
C ARG A 184 23.88 -10.10 5.21
N VAL A 185 22.70 -10.71 5.37
CA VAL A 185 21.41 -10.05 5.27
C VAL A 185 20.89 -9.80 6.68
N TYR A 186 20.57 -8.55 7.00
CA TYR A 186 20.21 -8.12 8.36
C TYR A 186 18.94 -7.27 8.38
N GLY A 187 18.42 -7.02 9.59
CA GLY A 187 17.18 -6.27 9.77
C GLY A 187 15.95 -7.12 9.44
N LEU A 188 16.03 -8.41 9.69
CA LEU A 188 14.99 -9.37 9.39
C LEU A 188 13.97 -9.46 10.53
N PRO A 189 12.66 -9.35 10.28
CA PRO A 189 11.63 -9.76 11.22
C PRO A 189 11.70 -11.25 11.56
N SER A 190 11.12 -11.66 12.69
CA SER A 190 10.94 -13.10 12.98
C SER A 190 10.04 -13.74 11.93
N GLY A 191 10.43 -14.94 11.49
CA GLY A 191 9.68 -15.68 10.48
C GLY A 191 10.50 -16.79 9.85
N THR A 192 9.92 -17.43 8.84
CA THR A 192 10.59 -18.45 8.01
C THR A 192 10.94 -17.86 6.65
N TYR A 193 12.16 -18.09 6.23
CA TYR A 193 12.75 -17.54 5.00
C TYR A 193 13.24 -18.64 4.08
N ILE A 194 13.28 -18.33 2.79
CA ILE A 194 14.14 -19.02 1.82
C ILE A 194 15.20 -18.02 1.32
N VAL A 195 16.40 -18.52 1.03
CA VAL A 195 17.52 -17.68 0.61
C VAL A 195 18.00 -18.11 -0.76
N SER A 196 18.17 -17.15 -1.66
CA SER A 196 18.70 -17.39 -3.00
C SER A 196 19.89 -16.48 -3.31
N ALA A 197 20.79 -16.97 -4.18
CA ALA A 197 21.76 -16.17 -4.88
C ALA A 197 21.31 -16.04 -6.34
N ASP A 198 21.24 -14.80 -6.84
CA ASP A 198 20.78 -14.55 -8.21
C ASP A 198 21.42 -13.30 -8.84
N GLY A 199 21.33 -13.25 -10.17
CA GLY A 199 21.74 -12.09 -10.95
C GLY A 199 20.69 -10.98 -11.01
N ALA A 200 19.48 -11.20 -10.54
CA ALA A 200 18.41 -10.22 -10.61
C ALA A 200 18.49 -9.17 -9.49
N ALA A 201 19.36 -9.33 -8.49
CA ALA A 201 19.66 -8.28 -7.54
C ALA A 201 20.27 -7.08 -8.29
N ASN A 202 19.55 -5.98 -8.34
CA ASN A 202 19.88 -4.76 -9.10
C ASN A 202 21.16 -4.03 -8.65
N TYR A 203 22.03 -4.68 -7.88
CA TYR A 203 23.23 -4.09 -7.35
C TYR A 203 24.48 -4.75 -7.96
N SER A 204 25.04 -4.08 -8.97
CA SER A 204 26.43 -4.33 -9.38
C SER A 204 27.23 -3.06 -9.15
N PRO A 205 28.29 -3.08 -8.34
CA PRO A 205 29.17 -1.93 -8.14
C PRO A 205 29.82 -1.44 -9.44
N THR A 206 29.89 -2.31 -10.46
CA THR A 206 30.50 -2.04 -11.76
C THR A 206 29.48 -1.70 -12.86
N GLY A 207 28.18 -1.75 -12.55
CA GLY A 207 27.11 -1.56 -13.55
C GLY A 207 26.90 -2.75 -14.50
N VAL A 208 27.73 -3.78 -14.42
CA VAL A 208 27.61 -5.04 -15.20
C VAL A 208 27.26 -6.17 -14.25
N ASN A 209 26.12 -6.79 -14.47
CA ASN A 209 25.70 -7.96 -13.71
C ASN A 209 26.08 -9.23 -14.47
N ALA A 210 27.17 -9.88 -14.06
CA ALA A 210 27.68 -11.09 -14.70
C ALA A 210 26.74 -12.31 -14.57
N PHE A 211 25.76 -12.23 -13.66
CA PHE A 211 24.85 -13.34 -13.34
C PHE A 211 23.41 -13.06 -13.82
N ALA A 212 23.17 -12.00 -14.59
CA ALA A 212 21.84 -11.56 -14.98
C ALA A 212 21.06 -12.60 -15.79
N ILE A 213 21.78 -13.45 -16.52
CA ILE A 213 21.21 -14.50 -17.39
C ILE A 213 20.99 -15.83 -16.67
N ASP A 214 21.42 -15.94 -15.43
CA ASP A 214 21.32 -17.19 -14.67
C ASP A 214 20.02 -17.22 -13.85
N THR A 215 19.48 -18.42 -13.69
CA THR A 215 18.34 -18.64 -12.78
C THR A 215 18.78 -18.53 -11.32
N PRO A 216 17.89 -18.08 -10.41
CA PRO A 216 18.19 -18.08 -8.99
C PRO A 216 18.54 -19.47 -8.46
N THR A 217 19.62 -19.55 -7.67
CA THR A 217 20.00 -20.75 -6.92
C THR A 217 19.63 -20.58 -5.47
N TYR A 218 18.76 -21.43 -4.94
CA TYR A 218 18.35 -21.40 -3.55
C TYR A 218 19.24 -22.29 -2.67
N ALA A 219 19.40 -21.90 -1.42
CA ALA A 219 20.12 -22.69 -0.43
C ALA A 219 19.50 -24.09 -0.28
N PRO A 220 20.34 -25.17 -0.18
CA PRO A 220 21.80 -25.17 -0.27
C PRO A 220 22.34 -25.19 -1.71
N SER A 221 21.59 -25.69 -2.69
CA SER A 221 21.89 -25.76 -4.14
C SER A 221 20.68 -26.27 -4.92
N SER A 222 19.56 -25.59 -4.79
CA SER A 222 18.26 -26.06 -5.27
C SER A 222 17.52 -25.00 -6.10
N ASN A 223 16.36 -25.38 -6.61
CA ASN A 223 15.33 -24.45 -7.09
C ASN A 223 14.46 -23.98 -5.91
N ARG A 224 13.51 -23.08 -6.19
CA ARG A 224 12.63 -22.52 -5.18
C ARG A 224 11.81 -23.55 -4.42
N GLU A 225 11.32 -24.59 -5.10
CA GLU A 225 10.42 -25.60 -4.54
C GLU A 225 11.12 -26.54 -3.55
N ALA A 226 12.45 -26.71 -3.73
CA ALA A 226 13.31 -27.54 -2.89
C ALA A 226 14.25 -26.70 -2.01
N ALA A 227 13.97 -25.42 -1.84
CA ALA A 227 14.76 -24.51 -0.99
C ALA A 227 14.64 -24.88 0.50
N ASP A 228 15.73 -24.78 1.22
CA ASP A 228 15.71 -24.94 2.67
C ASP A 228 14.92 -23.80 3.34
N GLU A 229 14.05 -24.16 4.26
CA GLU A 229 13.33 -23.21 5.10
C GLU A 229 14.16 -22.80 6.32
N ILE A 230 14.46 -21.51 6.43
CA ILE A 230 15.36 -20.95 7.42
C ILE A 230 14.57 -20.14 8.44
N SER A 231 14.56 -20.60 9.69
CA SER A 231 13.92 -19.89 10.80
C SER A 231 14.81 -18.74 11.29
N VAL A 232 14.25 -17.55 11.38
CA VAL A 232 14.91 -16.34 11.86
C VAL A 232 14.16 -15.76 13.03
N ARG A 233 14.89 -15.34 14.07
CA ARG A 233 14.35 -14.62 15.22
C ARG A 233 14.99 -13.24 15.33
N VAL A 234 14.22 -12.27 15.77
CA VAL A 234 14.75 -10.92 16.01
C VAL A 234 15.89 -10.93 17.02
N GLY A 235 16.94 -10.20 16.74
CA GLY A 235 18.14 -10.13 17.58
C GLY A 235 19.09 -11.31 17.48
N GLU A 236 18.73 -12.39 16.78
CA GLU A 236 19.57 -13.59 16.59
C GLU A 236 20.23 -13.61 15.21
N GLU A 237 21.35 -14.32 15.09
CA GLU A 237 22.06 -14.55 13.84
C GLU A 237 22.01 -16.03 13.46
N THR A 238 21.37 -16.33 12.33
CA THR A 238 21.35 -17.65 11.71
C THR A 238 22.54 -17.73 10.74
N SER A 239 23.55 -18.49 11.10
CA SER A 239 24.79 -18.66 10.32
C SER A 239 24.80 -19.95 9.52
N THR A 240 25.80 -20.10 8.65
CA THR A 240 26.03 -21.31 7.82
C THR A 240 24.90 -21.60 6.82
N VAL A 241 24.22 -20.57 6.34
CA VAL A 241 23.27 -20.69 5.23
C VAL A 241 24.05 -20.57 3.92
N ASP A 242 24.77 -21.65 3.59
CA ASP A 242 25.68 -21.66 2.44
C ASP A 242 24.94 -22.02 1.15
N ILE A 243 25.34 -21.39 0.04
CA ILE A 243 24.76 -21.63 -1.28
C ILE A 243 25.87 -22.12 -2.21
N ARG A 244 25.71 -23.34 -2.75
CA ARG A 244 26.49 -23.79 -3.88
C ARG A 244 25.77 -23.38 -5.16
N TYR A 245 26.27 -22.31 -5.76
CA TYR A 245 25.67 -21.70 -6.93
C TYR A 245 25.74 -22.61 -8.16
N ARG A 246 24.62 -22.77 -8.85
CA ARG A 246 24.49 -23.70 -9.97
C ARG A 246 24.93 -23.07 -11.30
N GLY A 247 24.75 -21.76 -11.46
CA GLY A 247 25.08 -21.05 -12.71
C GLY A 247 24.28 -21.57 -13.92
N GLU A 248 23.02 -21.94 -13.69
CA GLU A 248 22.14 -22.44 -14.76
C GLU A 248 21.54 -21.27 -15.49
N ARG A 249 21.71 -21.25 -16.80
CA ARG A 249 21.12 -20.20 -17.65
C ARG A 249 19.61 -20.32 -17.67
N GLY A 250 18.93 -19.21 -17.42
CA GLY A 250 17.49 -19.08 -17.61
C GLY A 250 17.12 -18.71 -19.03
N SER A 251 15.82 -18.73 -19.31
CA SER A 251 15.25 -18.28 -20.58
C SER A 251 15.17 -16.76 -20.64
N THR A 252 15.14 -16.22 -21.84
CA THR A 252 14.91 -14.81 -22.13
C THR A 252 13.48 -14.60 -22.61
N ILE A 253 12.83 -13.54 -22.12
CA ILE A 253 11.50 -13.13 -22.59
C ILE A 253 11.63 -11.74 -23.22
N THR A 254 11.30 -11.61 -24.51
CA THR A 254 11.39 -10.33 -25.22
C THR A 254 10.07 -9.96 -25.88
N GLY A 255 9.86 -8.65 -26.01
CA GLY A 255 8.66 -8.14 -26.65
C GLY A 255 8.62 -6.63 -26.81
N THR A 256 7.47 -6.14 -27.23
CA THR A 256 7.21 -4.71 -27.41
C THR A 256 5.91 -4.29 -26.75
N VAL A 257 5.91 -3.12 -26.11
CA VAL A 257 4.73 -2.47 -25.58
C VAL A 257 4.26 -1.39 -26.54
N LYS A 258 3.00 -1.50 -26.98
CA LYS A 258 2.33 -0.46 -27.77
C LYS A 258 1.40 0.33 -26.85
N GLY A 259 1.41 1.64 -26.94
CA GLY A 259 0.44 2.50 -26.25
C GLY A 259 -0.55 3.10 -27.24
N THR A 260 -1.70 3.58 -26.76
CA THR A 260 -2.64 4.35 -27.58
C THR A 260 -2.06 5.71 -28.01
N ARG A 261 -1.01 6.16 -27.33
CA ARG A 261 -0.16 7.31 -27.65
C ARG A 261 1.27 7.05 -27.14
N THR A 262 2.25 7.76 -27.68
CA THR A 262 3.64 7.68 -27.22
C THR A 262 3.72 8.20 -25.77
N PRO A 263 4.32 7.45 -24.83
CA PRO A 263 4.47 7.90 -23.46
C PRO A 263 5.61 8.92 -23.32
N ASP A 264 5.38 9.98 -22.57
CA ASP A 264 6.40 11.00 -22.28
C ASP A 264 7.47 10.49 -21.30
N ARG A 265 7.09 9.53 -20.45
CA ARG A 265 7.95 8.96 -19.39
C ARG A 265 8.25 7.47 -19.54
N GLY A 266 7.96 6.90 -20.71
CA GLY A 266 8.29 5.51 -21.03
C GLY A 266 7.29 4.48 -20.52
N PHE A 267 7.77 3.26 -20.44
CA PHE A 267 7.01 2.08 -20.07
C PHE A 267 7.62 1.39 -18.86
N SER A 268 6.80 0.68 -18.09
CA SER A 268 7.26 -0.35 -17.18
C SER A 268 6.55 -1.66 -17.49
N VAL A 269 7.30 -2.74 -17.49
CA VAL A 269 6.76 -4.10 -17.69
C VAL A 269 7.10 -4.91 -16.46
N SER A 270 6.10 -5.58 -15.89
CA SER A 270 6.30 -6.50 -14.77
C SER A 270 5.95 -7.92 -15.18
N LEU A 271 6.82 -8.84 -14.82
CA LEU A 271 6.67 -10.29 -14.98
C LEU A 271 6.55 -10.91 -13.59
N THR A 272 5.40 -11.47 -13.25
CA THR A 272 5.14 -12.07 -11.94
C THR A 272 4.93 -13.56 -12.09
N SER A 273 5.66 -14.37 -11.33
CA SER A 273 5.44 -15.81 -11.29
C SER A 273 4.03 -16.14 -10.79
N LEU A 274 3.36 -17.09 -11.46
CA LEU A 274 2.03 -17.58 -11.05
C LEU A 274 2.08 -18.65 -9.96
N VAL A 275 3.28 -19.11 -9.59
CA VAL A 275 3.45 -19.90 -8.36
C VAL A 275 3.05 -18.99 -7.19
N GLU A 276 2.29 -19.54 -6.24
CA GLU A 276 1.84 -18.77 -5.08
C GLU A 276 3.03 -18.08 -4.41
N LYS A 277 2.98 -16.73 -4.41
CA LYS A 277 4.04 -15.88 -3.87
C LYS A 277 5.41 -16.02 -4.55
N GLY A 278 5.40 -16.35 -5.83
CA GLY A 278 6.60 -16.41 -6.65
C GLY A 278 7.23 -15.02 -6.89
N PRO A 279 8.47 -15.01 -7.38
CA PRO A 279 9.22 -13.79 -7.62
C PRO A 279 8.57 -12.92 -8.70
N GLN A 280 8.89 -11.62 -8.65
CA GLN A 280 8.50 -10.63 -9.64
C GLN A 280 9.77 -9.99 -10.21
N TRP A 281 9.76 -9.78 -11.52
CA TRP A 281 10.77 -9.01 -12.25
C TRP A 281 10.12 -7.77 -12.83
N ASP A 282 10.80 -6.65 -12.75
CA ASP A 282 10.35 -5.37 -13.28
C ASP A 282 11.39 -4.82 -14.25
N ASN A 283 10.93 -4.35 -15.39
CA ASN A 283 11.74 -3.65 -16.38
C ASN A 283 11.13 -2.27 -16.63
N TYR A 284 11.95 -1.23 -16.48
CA TYR A 284 11.56 0.15 -16.74
C TYR A 284 12.45 0.74 -17.84
N PHE A 285 11.84 1.30 -18.88
CA PHE A 285 12.56 1.87 -20.01
C PHE A 285 11.84 3.13 -20.55
N GLN A 286 12.62 4.04 -21.09
CA GLN A 286 12.14 5.34 -21.58
C GLN A 286 12.19 5.47 -23.09
N ASP A 287 12.53 4.41 -23.83
CA ASP A 287 12.59 4.50 -25.27
C ASP A 287 11.18 4.48 -25.90
N ALA A 288 11.09 5.14 -27.06
CA ALA A 288 9.83 5.22 -27.82
C ALA A 288 9.48 3.92 -28.55
N LYS A 289 10.41 2.96 -28.63
CA LYS A 289 10.19 1.69 -29.33
C LYS A 289 9.36 0.72 -28.47
N GLY A 290 9.41 0.91 -27.13
CA GLY A 290 8.69 0.07 -26.20
C GLY A 290 9.25 -1.36 -26.10
N GLU A 291 10.50 -1.58 -26.48
CA GLU A 291 11.14 -2.90 -26.41
C GLU A 291 11.48 -3.26 -24.96
N PHE A 292 11.19 -4.48 -24.56
CA PHE A 292 11.56 -4.99 -23.24
C PHE A 292 12.22 -6.37 -23.34
N ALA A 293 13.06 -6.68 -22.33
CA ALA A 293 13.68 -7.98 -22.17
C ALA A 293 13.76 -8.36 -20.68
N PHE A 294 13.44 -9.61 -20.38
CA PHE A 294 13.74 -10.24 -19.09
C PHE A 294 14.69 -11.40 -19.35
N GLU A 295 15.77 -11.46 -18.60
CA GLU A 295 16.80 -12.49 -18.70
C GLU A 295 16.81 -13.35 -17.43
N GLY A 296 17.35 -14.55 -17.50
CA GLY A 296 17.51 -15.43 -16.35
C GLY A 296 16.18 -15.98 -15.80
N ILE A 297 15.15 -16.09 -16.63
CA ILE A 297 13.82 -16.51 -16.20
C ILE A 297 13.76 -18.06 -16.11
N PRO A 298 13.45 -18.61 -14.92
CA PRO A 298 13.24 -20.05 -14.74
C PRO A 298 12.04 -20.58 -15.51
N ASP A 299 11.97 -21.89 -15.71
CA ASP A 299 10.76 -22.54 -16.19
C ASP A 299 9.58 -22.29 -15.24
N GLY A 300 8.43 -21.94 -15.78
CA GLY A 300 7.26 -21.60 -14.99
C GLY A 300 6.16 -20.93 -15.80
N ASP A 301 5.06 -20.63 -15.12
CA ASP A 301 3.96 -19.82 -15.64
C ASP A 301 4.00 -18.44 -15.02
N TYR A 302 3.83 -17.41 -15.85
CA TYR A 302 4.03 -16.01 -15.48
C TYR A 302 2.88 -15.15 -15.93
N LEU A 303 2.64 -14.08 -15.18
CA LEU A 303 1.74 -12.99 -15.53
C LEU A 303 2.56 -11.78 -15.97
N LEU A 304 2.38 -11.36 -17.20
CA LEU A 304 3.03 -10.20 -17.80
C LEU A 304 2.05 -9.03 -17.85
N VAL A 305 2.46 -7.86 -17.36
CA VAL A 305 1.65 -6.63 -17.36
C VAL A 305 2.55 -5.46 -17.74
N ALA A 306 2.12 -4.67 -18.72
CA ALA A 306 2.80 -3.44 -19.11
C ALA A 306 2.03 -2.22 -18.64
N THR A 307 2.75 -1.17 -18.21
CA THR A 307 2.20 0.14 -17.85
C THR A 307 2.88 1.22 -18.70
N ALA A 308 2.09 2.03 -19.38
CA ALA A 308 2.56 3.22 -20.09
C ALA A 308 2.42 4.45 -19.18
N HIS A 309 3.45 5.26 -19.08
CA HIS A 309 3.49 6.50 -18.30
C HIS A 309 3.42 7.69 -19.24
N TRP A 310 2.20 8.14 -19.60
CA TRP A 310 2.01 9.22 -20.56
C TRP A 310 2.40 10.60 -20.03
N ASN A 311 2.18 10.81 -18.71
CA ASN A 311 2.66 11.99 -17.97
C ASN A 311 2.64 11.65 -16.47
N ASP A 312 2.80 12.65 -15.60
CA ASP A 312 2.79 12.47 -14.14
C ASP A 312 1.45 11.94 -13.59
N ARG A 313 0.36 12.14 -14.34
CA ARG A 313 -1.00 11.86 -13.87
C ARG A 313 -1.73 10.78 -14.67
N ASP A 314 -1.42 10.66 -15.96
CA ASP A 314 -2.13 9.76 -16.87
C ASP A 314 -1.29 8.53 -17.17
N ARG A 315 -1.87 7.37 -16.91
CA ARG A 315 -1.26 6.08 -17.18
C ARG A 315 -2.16 5.19 -18.01
N GLY A 316 -1.52 4.26 -18.71
CA GLY A 316 -2.19 3.16 -19.38
C GLY A 316 -1.68 1.83 -18.85
N GLN A 317 -2.47 0.78 -18.96
CA GLN A 317 -2.06 -0.56 -18.60
C GLN A 317 -2.57 -1.56 -19.63
N SER A 318 -1.79 -2.62 -19.83
CA SER A 318 -2.21 -3.73 -20.67
C SER A 318 -3.17 -4.65 -19.92
N GLU A 319 -3.96 -5.43 -20.67
CA GLU A 319 -4.55 -6.63 -20.10
C GLU A 319 -3.44 -7.56 -19.61
N PRO A 320 -3.64 -8.25 -18.48
CA PRO A 320 -2.68 -9.25 -18.00
C PRO A 320 -2.54 -10.41 -18.97
N MET A 321 -1.32 -10.72 -19.40
CA MET A 321 -1.02 -11.82 -20.31
C MET A 321 -0.34 -12.96 -19.55
N VAL A 322 -0.86 -14.19 -19.68
CA VAL A 322 -0.22 -15.38 -19.12
C VAL A 322 0.78 -15.94 -20.11
N LEU A 323 2.01 -16.16 -19.65
CA LEU A 323 3.12 -16.74 -20.40
C LEU A 323 3.59 -18.03 -19.75
N SER A 324 4.01 -18.99 -20.57
CA SER A 324 4.64 -20.24 -20.12
C SER A 324 6.06 -20.33 -20.64
N VAL A 325 7.04 -20.47 -19.75
CA VAL A 325 8.46 -20.71 -20.08
C VAL A 325 8.77 -22.18 -19.84
N ARG A 326 9.34 -22.85 -20.84
CA ARG A 326 9.64 -24.30 -20.82
C ARG A 326 10.97 -24.59 -21.50
N GLY A 327 12.08 -24.14 -20.89
CA GLY A 327 13.45 -24.41 -21.37
C GLY A 327 13.84 -23.72 -22.69
N SER A 328 13.07 -22.73 -23.13
CA SER A 328 13.35 -21.97 -24.35
C SER A 328 12.94 -20.51 -24.20
N ASP A 329 13.62 -19.65 -24.93
CA ASP A 329 13.31 -18.24 -25.00
C ASP A 329 11.90 -17.99 -25.56
N VAL A 330 11.25 -16.94 -25.07
CA VAL A 330 9.93 -16.50 -25.52
C VAL A 330 10.09 -15.13 -26.17
N GLU A 331 9.91 -15.08 -27.48
CA GLU A 331 10.18 -13.88 -28.27
C GLU A 331 8.92 -13.35 -28.96
N GLY A 332 8.98 -12.09 -29.39
CA GLY A 332 7.95 -11.48 -30.23
C GLY A 332 6.63 -11.18 -29.53
N ILE A 333 6.66 -11.01 -28.21
CA ILE A 333 5.46 -10.64 -27.45
C ILE A 333 5.05 -9.21 -27.81
N GLU A 334 3.79 -9.02 -28.15
CA GLU A 334 3.18 -7.69 -28.33
C GLU A 334 2.12 -7.44 -27.29
N ILE A 335 2.25 -6.33 -26.54
CA ILE A 335 1.30 -5.93 -25.50
C ILE A 335 0.81 -4.52 -25.79
N THR A 336 -0.49 -4.27 -25.59
CA THR A 336 -1.07 -2.94 -25.80
C THR A 336 -1.54 -2.36 -24.47
N ALA A 337 -1.00 -1.19 -24.09
CA ALA A 337 -1.44 -0.44 -22.93
C ALA A 337 -2.60 0.49 -23.30
N THR A 338 -3.73 0.34 -22.61
CA THR A 338 -4.93 1.18 -22.76
C THR A 338 -5.07 2.13 -21.58
N PRO A 339 -5.77 3.28 -21.75
CA PRO A 339 -5.95 4.26 -20.68
C PRO A 339 -6.56 3.64 -19.43
N LEU A 340 -6.00 3.97 -18.27
CA LEU A 340 -6.58 3.64 -16.99
C LEU A 340 -7.75 4.58 -16.67
N ALA A 341 -8.69 4.08 -15.87
CA ALA A 341 -9.86 4.82 -15.45
C ALA A 341 -9.60 5.61 -14.16
N SER A 342 -10.52 6.51 -13.83
CA SER A 342 -10.53 7.25 -12.56
C SER A 342 -11.94 7.39 -12.00
N ILE A 343 -12.03 7.48 -10.66
CA ILE A 343 -13.28 7.76 -9.95
C ILE A 343 -13.08 8.95 -9.02
N SER A 344 -13.89 9.99 -9.20
CA SER A 344 -13.95 11.13 -8.28
C SER A 344 -15.09 10.98 -7.29
N GLY A 345 -14.83 11.39 -6.05
CA GLY A 345 -15.81 11.27 -4.97
C GLY A 345 -15.59 12.29 -3.86
N THR A 346 -16.45 12.19 -2.84
CA THR A 346 -16.42 13.09 -1.69
C THR A 346 -16.63 12.29 -0.40
N VAL A 347 -15.85 12.61 0.62
CA VAL A 347 -16.06 12.15 2.00
C VAL A 347 -16.83 13.23 2.75
N VAL A 348 -17.97 12.84 3.30
CA VAL A 348 -18.87 13.71 4.07
C VAL A 348 -18.86 13.27 5.53
N LEU A 349 -18.55 14.20 6.43
CA LEU A 349 -18.61 13.99 7.87
C LEU A 349 -19.98 14.43 8.38
N LYS A 350 -20.69 13.52 9.07
CA LYS A 350 -22.03 13.75 9.60
C LYS A 350 -22.00 13.68 11.12
N GLU A 351 -22.25 14.81 11.76
CA GLU A 351 -22.38 14.91 13.21
C GLU A 351 -23.66 14.23 13.70
N LEU A 352 -23.67 13.90 15.00
CA LEU A 352 -24.88 13.41 15.67
C LEU A 352 -25.97 14.48 15.63
N LYS A 353 -27.21 14.05 15.44
CA LYS A 353 -28.37 14.94 15.51
C LYS A 353 -28.61 15.47 16.94
N GLU A 354 -28.32 14.61 17.92
CA GLU A 354 -28.45 14.92 19.34
C GLU A 354 -27.11 14.71 20.05
N PRO A 355 -26.71 15.60 20.97
CA PRO A 355 -25.48 15.44 21.73
C PRO A 355 -25.51 14.13 22.53
N ALA A 356 -24.46 13.33 22.43
CA ALA A 356 -24.25 12.15 23.28
C ALA A 356 -23.08 12.43 24.25
N PRO A 357 -23.31 12.38 25.58
CA PRO A 357 -22.29 12.71 26.58
C PRO A 357 -21.03 11.83 26.49
N GLU A 358 -21.18 10.62 26.01
CA GLU A 358 -20.11 9.65 25.84
C GLU A 358 -19.18 9.99 24.66
N CYS A 359 -19.60 10.89 23.77
CA CYS A 359 -18.80 11.34 22.65
C CYS A 359 -17.82 12.44 23.10
N THR A 360 -16.65 12.03 23.59
CA THR A 360 -15.67 12.89 24.26
C THR A 360 -14.50 13.31 23.37
N ASP A 361 -14.61 13.16 22.05
CA ASP A 361 -13.55 13.55 21.11
C ASP A 361 -13.12 14.99 21.34
N LYS A 362 -11.83 15.21 21.52
CA LYS A 362 -11.25 16.54 21.75
C LYS A 362 -11.38 17.46 20.54
N ARG A 363 -11.51 16.91 19.35
CA ARG A 363 -11.73 17.63 18.09
C ARG A 363 -12.48 16.79 17.07
N ALA A 364 -13.19 17.43 16.17
CA ALA A 364 -13.73 16.75 14.99
C ALA A 364 -12.59 16.30 14.06
N PRO A 365 -12.65 15.07 13.51
CA PRO A 365 -11.71 14.65 12.50
C PRO A 365 -11.86 15.52 11.25
N GLN A 366 -10.82 15.54 10.46
CA GLN A 366 -10.84 16.19 9.16
C GLN A 366 -11.03 15.15 8.05
N PRO A 367 -11.63 15.48 6.91
CA PRO A 367 -11.82 14.55 5.81
C PRO A 367 -10.54 13.80 5.40
N TRP A 368 -9.41 14.49 5.40
CA TRP A 368 -8.11 13.91 5.02
C TRP A 368 -7.55 12.87 6.01
N GLU A 369 -8.10 12.73 7.20
CA GLU A 369 -7.76 11.65 8.14
C GLU A 369 -8.38 10.31 7.73
N THR A 370 -9.21 10.34 6.70
CA THR A 370 -9.80 9.16 6.05
C THR A 370 -8.93 8.74 4.87
N ASN A 371 -8.84 7.44 4.62
CA ASN A 371 -8.21 6.95 3.42
C ASN A 371 -9.14 5.97 2.70
N VAL A 372 -9.38 6.22 1.42
CA VAL A 372 -10.23 5.42 0.55
C VAL A 372 -9.37 4.59 -0.38
N THR A 373 -9.62 3.29 -0.43
CA THR A 373 -8.90 2.35 -1.30
C THR A 373 -9.87 1.62 -2.22
N ALA A 374 -9.57 1.60 -3.52
CA ALA A 374 -10.27 0.77 -4.48
C ALA A 374 -9.64 -0.62 -4.53
N TRP A 375 -10.47 -1.66 -4.36
CA TRP A 375 -10.06 -3.06 -4.40
C TRP A 375 -10.71 -3.78 -5.56
N HIS A 376 -9.95 -4.57 -6.28
CA HIS A 376 -10.46 -5.41 -7.36
C HIS A 376 -9.99 -6.86 -7.22
N ARG A 377 -10.71 -7.75 -7.89
CA ARG A 377 -10.44 -9.18 -7.92
C ARG A 377 -9.63 -9.51 -9.17
N VAL A 378 -8.51 -10.20 -8.98
CA VAL A 378 -7.71 -10.75 -10.09
C VAL A 378 -7.84 -12.27 -10.05
N THR A 379 -8.23 -12.85 -11.17
CA THR A 379 -8.26 -14.32 -11.31
C THR A 379 -6.84 -14.80 -11.51
N GLN A 380 -6.34 -15.62 -10.60
CA GLN A 380 -5.06 -16.29 -10.79
C GLN A 380 -5.27 -17.53 -11.65
N SER A 381 -4.79 -17.49 -12.89
CA SER A 381 -4.84 -18.60 -13.82
C SER A 381 -3.76 -19.62 -13.43
N GLY A 382 -4.01 -20.92 -13.63
CA GLY A 382 -3.00 -21.97 -13.43
C GLY A 382 -3.32 -23.03 -12.37
N LYS A 383 -4.32 -22.81 -11.51
CA LYS A 383 -4.77 -23.85 -10.54
C LYS A 383 -6.04 -24.54 -11.03
N LYS A 384 -6.24 -25.83 -10.65
CA LYS A 384 -7.46 -26.62 -10.92
C LYS A 384 -8.77 -25.92 -10.45
N LYS A 385 -8.66 -24.93 -9.56
CA LYS A 385 -9.72 -23.99 -9.18
C LYS A 385 -9.16 -22.57 -9.27
N PRO A 386 -9.84 -21.62 -9.93
CA PRO A 386 -9.38 -20.24 -9.99
C PRO A 386 -9.25 -19.70 -8.56
N GLN A 387 -8.06 -19.26 -8.20
CA GLN A 387 -7.83 -18.50 -6.98
C GLN A 387 -7.98 -17.01 -7.31
N PHE A 388 -8.75 -16.31 -6.49
CA PHE A 388 -8.89 -14.87 -6.61
C PHE A 388 -7.89 -14.19 -5.69
N VAL A 389 -7.04 -13.35 -6.26
CA VAL A 389 -6.14 -12.48 -5.52
C VAL A 389 -6.72 -11.08 -5.55
N TRP A 390 -6.74 -10.44 -4.40
CA TRP A 390 -7.19 -9.06 -4.28
C TRP A 390 -6.00 -8.14 -4.43
N ARG A 391 -6.17 -7.14 -5.27
CA ARG A 391 -5.18 -6.06 -5.40
C ARG A 391 -5.84 -4.73 -5.09
N SER A 392 -5.16 -3.91 -4.30
CA SER A 392 -5.53 -2.50 -4.16
C SER A 392 -4.99 -1.73 -5.34
N ARG A 393 -5.83 -0.89 -5.91
CA ARG A 393 -5.42 0.10 -6.90
C ARG A 393 -5.95 1.45 -6.45
N GLY A 394 -5.06 2.43 -6.35
CA GLY A 394 -5.42 3.74 -5.87
C GLY A 394 -5.84 3.75 -4.40
N SER A 395 -5.08 4.42 -3.57
CA SER A 395 -5.41 4.68 -2.17
C SER A 395 -5.23 6.17 -1.94
N GLU A 396 -6.32 6.87 -1.70
CA GLU A 396 -6.34 8.33 -1.64
C GLU A 396 -6.96 8.83 -0.34
N SER A 397 -6.39 9.91 0.17
CA SER A 397 -7.01 10.69 1.23
C SER A 397 -7.69 11.92 0.64
N PRO A 398 -8.89 12.27 1.10
CA PRO A 398 -9.58 13.47 0.62
C PRO A 398 -8.80 14.73 0.94
N ASN A 399 -9.04 15.79 0.18
CA ASN A 399 -8.56 17.12 0.53
C ASN A 399 -9.38 17.75 1.69
N ALA A 400 -9.07 18.98 2.06
CA ALA A 400 -9.76 19.69 3.15
C ALA A 400 -11.27 19.87 2.93
N GLN A 401 -11.72 19.87 1.67
CA GLN A 401 -13.13 19.96 1.31
C GLN A 401 -13.80 18.58 1.20
N GLY A 402 -13.08 17.51 1.49
CA GLY A 402 -13.56 16.14 1.41
C GLY A 402 -13.46 15.50 0.02
N ASN A 403 -12.95 16.19 -0.99
CA ASN A 403 -12.87 15.68 -2.34
C ASN A 403 -11.66 14.77 -2.54
N LEU A 404 -11.84 13.68 -3.28
CA LEU A 404 -10.77 12.74 -3.66
C LEU A 404 -10.94 12.27 -5.10
N THR A 405 -9.86 11.76 -5.70
CA THR A 405 -9.91 11.11 -7.00
C THR A 405 -9.01 9.88 -6.98
N LEU A 406 -9.63 8.71 -7.04
CA LEU A 406 -8.93 7.44 -7.23
C LEU A 406 -8.53 7.34 -8.70
N ARG A 407 -7.22 7.23 -8.94
CA ARG A 407 -6.63 7.18 -10.28
C ARG A 407 -6.02 5.81 -10.56
N ASP A 408 -5.58 5.63 -11.80
CA ASP A 408 -4.86 4.44 -12.24
C ASP A 408 -5.65 3.14 -12.04
N LEU A 409 -6.97 3.20 -12.27
CA LEU A 409 -7.87 2.07 -12.12
C LEU A 409 -7.95 1.29 -13.44
N ALA A 410 -7.66 -0.01 -13.39
CA ALA A 410 -7.84 -0.89 -14.54
C ALA A 410 -9.35 -1.08 -14.86
N ALA A 411 -9.65 -1.48 -16.08
CA ALA A 411 -11.01 -1.80 -16.50
C ALA A 411 -11.46 -3.13 -15.86
N THR A 412 -12.12 -3.07 -14.72
CA THR A 412 -12.61 -4.23 -13.97
C THR A 412 -13.63 -3.81 -12.91
N ASP A 413 -14.08 -4.76 -12.10
CA ASP A 413 -15.03 -4.55 -11.03
C ASP A 413 -14.32 -4.15 -9.72
N TYR A 414 -14.81 -3.07 -9.11
CA TYR A 414 -14.26 -2.53 -7.86
C TYR A 414 -15.28 -2.55 -6.72
N TYR A 415 -14.75 -2.72 -5.51
CA TYR A 415 -15.40 -2.33 -4.28
C TYR A 415 -14.46 -1.41 -3.48
N PHE A 416 -15.01 -0.65 -2.54
CA PHE A 416 -14.26 0.38 -1.83
C PHE A 416 -14.07 0.02 -0.37
N GLY A 417 -12.80 0.10 0.08
CA GLY A 417 -12.43 0.06 1.49
C GLY A 417 -12.20 1.47 2.01
N VAL A 418 -12.58 1.70 3.26
CA VAL A 418 -12.37 3.00 3.91
C VAL A 418 -11.65 2.77 5.23
N ARG A 419 -10.47 3.38 5.38
CA ARG A 419 -9.80 3.50 6.67
C ARG A 419 -10.31 4.76 7.35
N LEU A 420 -10.92 4.58 8.50
CA LEU A 420 -11.57 5.64 9.26
C LEU A 420 -10.57 6.38 10.15
N PRO A 421 -10.86 7.63 10.53
CA PRO A 421 -10.19 8.31 11.61
C PRO A 421 -10.23 7.48 12.89
N PRO A 422 -9.25 7.59 13.78
CA PRO A 422 -9.33 6.94 15.08
C PRO A 422 -10.49 7.54 15.89
N GLN A 423 -11.23 6.64 16.54
CA GLN A 423 -12.30 6.91 17.54
C GLN A 423 -13.61 7.54 17.01
N GLN A 424 -14.71 7.04 17.55
CA GLN A 424 -16.08 7.58 17.54
C GLN A 424 -16.73 7.85 16.16
N TRP A 425 -16.09 7.46 15.05
CA TRP A 425 -16.61 7.60 13.70
C TRP A 425 -16.76 6.23 13.03
N TYR A 426 -17.85 6.05 12.27
CA TYR A 426 -18.09 4.84 11.50
C TYR A 426 -18.51 5.16 10.07
N LEU A 427 -18.29 4.24 9.15
CA LEU A 427 -18.75 4.34 7.77
C LEU A 427 -20.25 4.02 7.72
N GLN A 428 -21.06 5.04 7.46
CA GLN A 428 -22.52 4.92 7.40
C GLN A 428 -22.98 4.41 6.03
N SER A 429 -22.43 4.95 4.93
CA SER A 429 -22.83 4.57 3.57
C SER A 429 -21.73 4.86 2.56
N ILE A 430 -21.76 4.12 1.44
CA ILE A 430 -21.04 4.44 0.21
C ILE A 430 -22.12 4.50 -0.89
N ALA A 431 -22.35 5.68 -1.44
CA ALA A 431 -23.36 5.89 -2.46
C ALA A 431 -22.73 6.40 -3.75
N PHE A 432 -23.19 5.90 -4.87
CA PHE A 432 -22.85 6.43 -6.19
C PHE A 432 -24.03 7.25 -6.70
N VAL A 433 -23.83 8.55 -6.87
CA VAL A 433 -24.82 9.46 -7.43
C VAL A 433 -24.43 9.77 -8.88
N PRO A 434 -25.13 9.24 -9.88
CA PRO A 434 -24.82 9.53 -11.27
C PRO A 434 -24.87 11.04 -11.56
N SER A 435 -23.95 11.53 -12.37
CA SER A 435 -23.91 12.94 -12.78
C SER A 435 -25.06 13.35 -13.70
N THR A 436 -25.87 12.39 -14.16
CA THR A 436 -27.05 12.64 -15.00
C THR A 436 -28.22 13.15 -14.17
N PRO A 437 -28.91 14.23 -14.60
CA PRO A 437 -30.11 14.73 -13.91
C PRO A 437 -31.17 13.64 -13.75
N GLY A 438 -31.62 13.42 -12.50
CA GLY A 438 -32.63 12.39 -12.17
C GLY A 438 -32.07 11.00 -11.88
N GLY A 439 -30.76 10.80 -11.93
CA GLY A 439 -30.12 9.54 -11.51
C GLY A 439 -30.36 9.26 -10.02
N GLN A 440 -30.89 8.08 -9.70
CA GLN A 440 -31.10 7.68 -8.31
C GLN A 440 -29.75 7.24 -7.70
N PRO A 441 -29.47 7.62 -6.43
CA PRO A 441 -28.29 7.13 -5.72
C PRO A 441 -28.32 5.59 -5.63
N ALA A 442 -27.24 4.95 -6.05
CA ALA A 442 -27.04 3.52 -5.92
C ALA A 442 -26.17 3.22 -4.71
N ASP A 443 -26.48 2.17 -3.96
CA ASP A 443 -25.65 1.70 -2.84
C ASP A 443 -24.43 0.94 -3.37
N ALA A 444 -23.29 1.58 -3.37
CA ALA A 444 -22.01 1.01 -3.82
C ALA A 444 -21.44 -0.06 -2.88
N THR A 445 -22.08 -0.37 -1.75
CA THR A 445 -21.71 -1.48 -0.87
C THR A 445 -22.35 -2.80 -1.29
N ARG A 446 -23.44 -2.74 -2.05
CA ARG A 446 -24.24 -3.91 -2.48
C ARG A 446 -23.93 -4.38 -3.89
N SER A 447 -23.27 -3.57 -4.70
CA SER A 447 -22.91 -3.87 -6.08
C SER A 447 -21.46 -3.55 -6.38
N TRP A 448 -20.89 -4.25 -7.35
CA TRP A 448 -19.60 -3.92 -7.91
C TRP A 448 -19.70 -2.65 -8.75
N THR A 449 -18.67 -1.81 -8.66
CA THR A 449 -18.53 -0.66 -9.58
C THR A 449 -17.65 -1.10 -10.74
N THR A 450 -18.27 -1.32 -11.91
CA THR A 450 -17.57 -1.75 -13.13
C THR A 450 -17.01 -0.54 -13.87
N LEU A 451 -15.73 -0.58 -14.21
CA LEU A 451 -15.03 0.42 -15.01
C LEU A 451 -14.63 -0.14 -16.37
N LYS A 452 -14.70 0.71 -17.38
CA LYS A 452 -14.17 0.49 -18.73
C LYS A 452 -12.85 1.25 -18.91
N PRO A 453 -12.03 0.90 -19.93
CA PRO A 453 -10.81 1.62 -20.21
C PRO A 453 -11.06 3.13 -20.40
N GLY A 454 -10.32 3.97 -19.63
CA GLY A 454 -10.41 5.42 -19.72
C GLY A 454 -11.64 6.07 -19.10
N ASP A 455 -12.51 5.31 -18.41
CA ASP A 455 -13.67 5.89 -17.73
C ASP A 455 -13.27 6.94 -16.69
N GLN A 456 -14.01 8.05 -16.67
CA GLN A 456 -13.88 9.10 -15.67
C GLN A 456 -15.22 9.24 -14.94
N LEU A 457 -15.43 8.39 -13.94
CA LEU A 457 -16.67 8.43 -13.16
C LEU A 457 -16.60 9.48 -12.07
N SER A 458 -17.75 10.05 -11.72
CA SER A 458 -17.89 11.01 -10.64
C SER A 458 -19.16 10.74 -9.83
N GLY A 459 -19.22 11.27 -8.60
CA GLY A 459 -20.41 11.16 -7.75
C GLY A 459 -20.33 10.08 -6.68
N LEU A 460 -19.17 9.47 -6.43
CA LEU A 460 -18.99 8.54 -5.32
C LEU A 460 -18.96 9.33 -4.00
N THR A 461 -19.85 8.98 -3.05
CA THR A 461 -19.97 9.67 -1.76
C THR A 461 -19.80 8.68 -0.63
N PHE A 462 -18.85 8.95 0.25
CA PHE A 462 -18.57 8.21 1.48
C PHE A 462 -19.10 9.03 2.66
N THR A 463 -20.14 8.54 3.32
CA THR A 463 -20.69 9.21 4.51
C THR A 463 -20.11 8.57 5.76
N LEU A 464 -19.38 9.35 6.53
CA LEU A 464 -18.93 8.98 7.86
C LEU A 464 -19.83 9.63 8.89
N ALA A 465 -20.31 8.86 9.85
CA ALA A 465 -21.15 9.38 10.92
C ALA A 465 -20.42 9.26 12.27
N ARG A 466 -20.61 10.26 13.10
CA ARG A 466 -20.17 10.24 14.49
C ARG A 466 -21.03 9.31 15.33
N GLY A 467 -20.47 8.78 16.41
CA GLY A 467 -21.18 7.92 17.34
C GLY A 467 -20.71 6.44 17.28
N ALA A 468 -19.58 6.15 16.65
CA ALA A 468 -19.08 4.77 16.64
C ALA A 468 -18.81 4.27 18.06
N ALA A 469 -19.25 3.04 18.33
CA ALA A 469 -18.94 2.31 19.56
C ALA A 469 -17.64 1.52 19.43
N LEU A 470 -17.04 1.21 20.57
CA LEU A 470 -15.90 0.32 20.75
C LEU A 470 -16.33 -0.91 21.53
N VAL A 471 -16.03 -2.10 21.01
CA VAL A 471 -16.26 -3.36 21.70
C VAL A 471 -14.93 -4.07 21.88
N ARG A 472 -14.55 -4.30 23.11
CA ARG A 472 -13.39 -5.11 23.47
C ARG A 472 -13.81 -6.27 24.34
N GLY A 473 -13.03 -7.34 24.38
CA GLY A 473 -13.40 -8.44 25.24
C GLY A 473 -12.40 -9.59 25.22
N GLU A 474 -12.76 -10.62 25.96
CA GLU A 474 -11.98 -11.83 26.10
C GLU A 474 -12.88 -13.05 25.86
N ILE A 475 -12.31 -14.06 25.21
CA ILE A 475 -12.92 -15.38 25.10
C ILE A 475 -12.69 -16.12 26.40
N THR A 476 -13.76 -16.64 27.01
CA THR A 476 -13.68 -17.50 28.19
C THR A 476 -13.84 -18.94 27.74
N LEU A 477 -12.92 -19.79 28.18
CA LEU A 477 -12.89 -21.22 27.88
C LEU A 477 -13.43 -22.02 29.07
N ALA A 478 -14.09 -23.14 28.80
CA ALA A 478 -14.40 -24.11 29.82
C ALA A 478 -13.11 -24.82 30.27
N GLU A 479 -13.15 -25.44 31.46
CA GLU A 479 -12.02 -26.15 32.04
C GLU A 479 -11.53 -27.26 31.09
N GLY A 480 -10.22 -27.23 30.75
CA GLY A 480 -9.59 -28.20 29.84
C GLY A 480 -9.72 -27.87 28.35
N GLN A 481 -10.40 -26.78 27.96
CA GLN A 481 -10.45 -26.33 26.57
C GLN A 481 -9.24 -25.47 26.21
N THR A 482 -8.81 -25.58 24.96
CA THR A 482 -7.77 -24.71 24.36
C THR A 482 -8.38 -23.81 23.32
N LEU A 483 -7.82 -22.62 23.16
CA LEU A 483 -8.25 -21.67 22.12
C LEU A 483 -7.99 -22.27 20.73
N PRO A 484 -9.00 -22.36 19.86
CA PRO A 484 -8.76 -22.77 18.48
C PRO A 484 -7.82 -21.80 17.78
N ALA A 485 -6.92 -22.35 16.97
CA ALA A 485 -6.17 -21.53 16.02
C ALA A 485 -7.16 -20.80 15.10
N LYS A 486 -6.90 -19.49 14.82
CA LYS A 486 -7.68 -18.70 13.86
C LYS A 486 -9.15 -18.46 14.26
N LEU A 487 -9.39 -18.23 15.53
CA LEU A 487 -10.71 -17.83 16.03
C LEU A 487 -10.97 -16.37 15.68
N SER A 488 -12.21 -16.05 15.29
CA SER A 488 -12.69 -14.68 15.07
C SER A 488 -13.99 -14.43 15.82
N VAL A 489 -14.13 -13.20 16.33
CA VAL A 489 -15.39 -12.70 16.91
C VAL A 489 -16.10 -11.84 15.88
N TYR A 490 -17.41 -12.07 15.77
CA TYR A 490 -18.27 -11.39 14.82
C TYR A 490 -19.36 -10.61 15.54
N LEU A 491 -19.69 -9.40 15.03
CA LEU A 491 -20.92 -8.68 15.31
C LEU A 491 -21.81 -8.71 14.08
N VAL A 492 -23.02 -9.14 14.28
CA VAL A 492 -24.02 -9.35 13.23
C VAL A 492 -25.28 -8.55 13.58
N PRO A 493 -25.87 -7.75 12.67
CA PRO A 493 -27.04 -6.97 13.00
C PRO A 493 -28.21 -7.86 13.44
N ALA A 494 -28.76 -7.57 14.62
CA ALA A 494 -29.92 -8.29 15.15
C ALA A 494 -31.23 -7.83 14.48
N GLU A 495 -31.31 -6.56 14.10
CA GLU A 495 -32.49 -5.97 13.46
C GLU A 495 -32.65 -6.46 12.02
N ALA A 496 -33.86 -6.91 11.67
CA ALA A 496 -34.15 -7.40 10.32
C ALA A 496 -33.96 -6.31 9.24
N ALA A 497 -34.22 -5.05 9.57
CA ALA A 497 -34.03 -3.91 8.67
C ALA A 497 -32.57 -3.75 8.20
N HIS A 498 -31.59 -4.17 9.01
CA HIS A 498 -30.17 -4.06 8.74
C HIS A 498 -29.51 -5.37 8.27
N ALA A 499 -30.30 -6.43 8.11
CA ALA A 499 -29.79 -7.78 7.78
C ALA A 499 -28.98 -7.82 6.47
N GLU A 500 -29.33 -6.98 5.50
CA GLU A 500 -28.70 -6.91 4.19
C GLU A 500 -27.66 -5.79 4.06
N GLU A 501 -27.35 -5.07 5.15
CA GLU A 501 -26.40 -3.97 5.13
C GLU A 501 -24.96 -4.46 5.39
N PRO A 502 -24.06 -4.50 4.37
CA PRO A 502 -22.71 -5.04 4.54
C PRO A 502 -21.89 -4.29 5.59
N LEU A 503 -22.12 -2.98 5.76
CA LEU A 503 -21.41 -2.12 6.69
C LEU A 503 -21.78 -2.35 8.16
N ARG A 504 -22.82 -3.13 8.43
CA ARG A 504 -23.25 -3.52 9.79
C ARG A 504 -22.62 -4.84 10.26
N TYR A 505 -21.81 -5.49 9.44
CA TYR A 505 -21.10 -6.71 9.79
C TYR A 505 -19.67 -6.36 10.19
N PHE A 506 -19.26 -6.83 11.38
CA PHE A 506 -17.92 -6.59 11.91
C PHE A 506 -17.28 -7.92 12.31
N ALA A 507 -15.96 -7.99 12.18
CA ALA A 507 -15.16 -9.15 12.58
C ALA A 507 -13.81 -8.68 13.14
N SER A 508 -13.35 -9.39 14.15
CA SER A 508 -12.02 -9.22 14.74
C SER A 508 -11.37 -10.57 14.97
N PRO A 509 -10.09 -10.77 14.62
CA PRO A 509 -9.36 -11.95 15.04
C PRO A 509 -9.21 -11.95 16.58
N VAL A 510 -9.19 -13.14 17.14
CA VAL A 510 -8.89 -13.35 18.57
C VAL A 510 -7.38 -13.54 18.72
N SER A 511 -6.77 -12.83 19.64
CA SER A 511 -5.36 -12.98 19.96
C SER A 511 -5.07 -14.34 20.64
N THR A 512 -3.81 -14.74 20.67
CA THR A 512 -3.38 -15.96 21.38
C THR A 512 -3.70 -15.95 22.88
N ALA A 513 -3.87 -14.75 23.46
CA ALA A 513 -4.30 -14.56 24.85
C ALA A 513 -5.83 -14.52 25.01
N GLY A 514 -6.62 -14.75 23.95
CA GLY A 514 -8.08 -14.75 23.99
C GLY A 514 -8.73 -13.37 23.82
N GLY A 515 -7.97 -12.31 23.71
CA GLY A 515 -8.48 -10.95 23.57
C GLY A 515 -8.97 -10.64 22.14
N PHE A 516 -10.02 -9.81 22.01
CA PHE A 516 -10.52 -9.28 20.74
C PHE A 516 -10.91 -7.81 20.85
N TYR A 517 -11.00 -7.15 19.69
CA TYR A 517 -11.19 -5.72 19.63
C TYR A 517 -11.92 -5.31 18.34
N LEU A 518 -13.06 -4.63 18.47
CA LEU A 518 -13.88 -4.13 17.36
C LEU A 518 -14.08 -2.63 17.52
N ASN A 519 -13.50 -1.85 16.63
CA ASN A 519 -13.61 -0.40 16.60
C ASN A 519 -14.55 0.08 15.48
N ASN A 520 -14.88 1.36 15.50
CA ASN A 520 -15.71 2.01 14.49
C ASN A 520 -17.05 1.28 14.26
N VAL A 521 -17.61 0.68 15.32
CA VAL A 521 -18.88 -0.06 15.24
C VAL A 521 -20.04 0.93 15.22
N ALA A 522 -20.90 0.82 14.21
CA ALA A 522 -22.12 1.63 14.14
C ALA A 522 -23.04 1.31 15.34
N PRO A 523 -23.69 2.31 15.97
CA PRO A 523 -24.66 2.08 17.02
C PRO A 523 -25.83 1.21 16.54
N GLY A 524 -26.42 0.41 17.45
CA GLY A 524 -27.53 -0.48 17.16
C GLY A 524 -27.50 -1.78 17.93
N ARG A 525 -28.40 -2.69 17.61
CA ARG A 525 -28.48 -4.02 18.24
C ARG A 525 -27.77 -5.05 17.39
N TYR A 526 -26.94 -5.87 18.06
CA TYR A 526 -26.12 -6.89 17.41
C TYR A 526 -26.21 -8.20 18.16
N TRP A 527 -26.07 -9.29 17.44
CA TRP A 527 -25.67 -10.56 18.02
C TRP A 527 -24.15 -10.70 17.94
N ILE A 528 -23.54 -11.17 19.02
CA ILE A 528 -22.10 -11.45 19.10
C ILE A 528 -21.84 -12.95 19.15
N LEU A 529 -20.89 -13.44 18.36
CA LEU A 529 -20.49 -14.83 18.36
C LEU A 529 -19.00 -14.98 18.04
N ALA A 530 -18.40 -16.07 18.54
CA ALA A 530 -17.07 -16.51 18.18
C ALA A 530 -17.15 -17.82 17.36
N GLN A 531 -16.41 -17.88 16.27
CA GLN A 531 -16.28 -19.10 15.47
C GLN A 531 -14.94 -19.13 14.72
N PRO A 532 -14.42 -20.32 14.30
CA PRO A 532 -13.20 -20.44 13.53
C PRO A 532 -13.26 -19.60 12.25
N GLY A 533 -12.21 -18.83 11.98
CA GLY A 533 -12.00 -18.11 10.72
C GLY A 533 -11.31 -18.97 9.67
N ASN A 534 -11.32 -18.53 8.43
CA ASN A 534 -10.64 -19.20 7.32
C ASN A 534 -9.17 -18.78 7.20
N ASP A 535 -8.38 -19.61 6.53
CA ASP A 535 -6.93 -19.45 6.29
C ASP A 535 -6.52 -18.34 5.30
N ASP A 536 -7.46 -17.53 4.87
CA ASP A 536 -7.22 -16.52 3.84
C ASP A 536 -6.50 -15.28 4.43
N THR A 537 -5.60 -14.69 3.65
CA THR A 537 -4.81 -13.50 3.99
C THR A 537 -5.64 -12.23 4.23
N ARG A 538 -6.92 -12.26 3.89
CA ARG A 538 -7.82 -11.13 4.04
C ARG A 538 -8.51 -11.13 5.40
N SER A 539 -8.68 -9.93 5.97
CA SER A 539 -9.46 -9.82 7.21
C SER A 539 -10.89 -10.33 6.99
N GLU A 540 -11.43 -11.07 7.95
CA GLU A 540 -12.81 -11.56 7.91
C GLU A 540 -13.83 -10.42 7.71
N MET A 541 -13.58 -9.25 8.28
CA MET A 541 -14.41 -8.06 8.08
C MET A 541 -14.46 -7.63 6.60
N SER A 542 -13.31 -7.64 5.91
CA SER A 542 -13.26 -7.30 4.49
C SER A 542 -14.04 -8.28 3.64
N LYS A 543 -13.98 -9.58 3.96
CA LYS A 543 -14.76 -10.62 3.27
C LYS A 543 -16.27 -10.41 3.42
N LEU A 544 -16.74 -10.09 4.62
CA LEU A 544 -18.16 -9.86 4.90
C LEU A 544 -18.73 -8.63 4.18
N ARG A 545 -17.87 -7.66 3.87
CA ARG A 545 -18.28 -6.42 3.18
C ARG A 545 -18.30 -6.50 1.65
N LEU A 546 -17.89 -7.63 1.06
CA LEU A 546 -17.97 -7.82 -0.38
C LEU A 546 -19.42 -7.84 -0.87
N PRO A 547 -19.71 -7.28 -2.05
CA PRO A 547 -21.06 -7.32 -2.64
C PRO A 547 -21.60 -8.74 -2.78
N ASP A 548 -20.77 -9.70 -3.17
CA ASP A 548 -21.16 -11.10 -3.38
C ASP A 548 -21.14 -11.97 -2.11
N ALA A 549 -20.90 -11.39 -0.94
CA ALA A 549 -20.88 -12.12 0.34
C ALA A 549 -22.27 -12.26 1.01
N ALA A 550 -23.36 -11.95 0.32
CA ALA A 550 -24.72 -12.01 0.88
C ALA A 550 -25.04 -13.37 1.51
N LYS A 551 -24.69 -14.47 0.84
CA LYS A 551 -24.89 -15.83 1.37
C LYS A 551 -24.09 -16.07 2.66
N THR A 552 -22.84 -15.62 2.70
CA THR A 552 -21.98 -15.74 3.91
C THR A 552 -22.57 -14.94 5.07
N ARG A 553 -23.02 -13.72 4.83
CA ARG A 553 -23.70 -12.88 5.83
C ARG A 553 -24.97 -13.53 6.36
N SER A 554 -25.80 -14.10 5.47
CA SER A 554 -27.04 -14.79 5.83
C SER A 554 -26.75 -16.01 6.73
N LEU A 555 -25.77 -16.85 6.38
CA LEU A 555 -25.36 -18.01 7.18
C LEU A 555 -24.82 -17.59 8.56
N LEU A 556 -23.97 -16.56 8.59
CA LEU A 556 -23.41 -16.01 9.82
C LEU A 556 -24.52 -15.45 10.73
N ARG A 557 -25.49 -14.73 10.14
CA ARG A 557 -26.62 -14.17 10.85
C ARG A 557 -27.50 -15.27 11.46
N HIS A 558 -27.78 -16.33 10.72
CA HIS A 558 -28.55 -17.49 11.22
C HIS A 558 -27.82 -18.17 12.38
N ALA A 559 -26.50 -18.39 12.28
CA ALA A 559 -25.72 -18.96 13.37
C ALA A 559 -25.71 -18.06 14.63
N ALA A 560 -25.64 -16.74 14.45
CA ALA A 560 -25.70 -15.79 15.54
C ALA A 560 -27.07 -15.74 16.22
N GLU A 561 -28.14 -15.79 15.44
CA GLU A 561 -29.53 -15.81 15.92
C GLU A 561 -29.82 -17.03 16.81
N GLN A 562 -29.23 -18.20 16.47
CA GLN A 562 -29.38 -19.40 17.29
C GLN A 562 -28.74 -19.28 18.69
N ARG A 563 -27.63 -18.53 18.80
CA ARG A 563 -26.93 -18.30 20.06
C ARG A 563 -27.54 -17.21 20.94
N LYS A 564 -28.25 -16.26 20.33
CA LYS A 564 -28.99 -15.15 20.97
C LYS A 564 -28.20 -14.32 21.97
N THR A 565 -26.88 -14.25 21.85
CA THR A 565 -26.07 -13.35 22.67
C THR A 565 -26.20 -11.94 22.11
N GLU A 566 -27.11 -11.15 22.64
CA GLU A 566 -27.42 -9.81 22.17
C GLU A 566 -26.57 -8.74 22.86
N LEU A 567 -26.18 -7.74 22.10
CA LEU A 567 -25.42 -6.57 22.54
C LEU A 567 -26.07 -5.32 21.93
N GLU A 568 -26.50 -4.39 22.78
CA GLU A 568 -26.98 -3.08 22.35
C GLU A 568 -25.84 -2.07 22.51
N LEU A 569 -25.52 -1.36 21.43
CA LEU A 569 -24.45 -0.37 21.38
C LEU A 569 -25.06 1.03 21.18
N LYS A 570 -24.82 1.88 22.16
CA LYS A 570 -25.18 3.31 22.10
C LYS A 570 -24.08 4.12 21.41
N PRO A 571 -24.37 5.32 20.91
CA PRO A 571 -23.36 6.21 20.34
C PRO A 571 -22.17 6.44 21.28
N CYS A 572 -20.95 6.30 20.72
CA CYS A 572 -19.65 6.50 21.41
C CYS A 572 -19.41 5.59 22.65
N GLN A 573 -20.20 4.54 22.81
CA GLN A 573 -20.10 3.65 23.94
C GLN A 573 -18.84 2.77 23.85
N ASP A 574 -18.10 2.63 24.95
CA ASP A 574 -17.01 1.66 25.13
C ASP A 574 -17.54 0.48 25.97
N VAL A 575 -17.56 -0.73 25.41
CA VAL A 575 -18.13 -1.92 26.03
C VAL A 575 -17.08 -3.01 26.15
N THR A 576 -16.99 -3.59 27.34
CA THR A 576 -16.15 -4.78 27.58
C THR A 576 -17.04 -6.01 27.73
N VAL A 577 -16.75 -7.07 26.95
CA VAL A 577 -17.54 -8.31 26.89
C VAL A 577 -16.68 -9.51 27.24
N ARG A 578 -17.22 -10.43 28.05
CA ARG A 578 -16.68 -11.77 28.21
C ARG A 578 -17.54 -12.73 27.42
N LEU A 579 -16.96 -13.37 26.41
CA LEU A 579 -17.69 -14.24 25.50
C LEU A 579 -17.27 -15.70 25.73
N PRO A 580 -18.19 -16.55 26.21
CA PRO A 580 -17.89 -17.99 26.36
C PRO A 580 -17.72 -18.62 24.97
N PHE A 581 -16.66 -19.39 24.80
CA PHE A 581 -16.48 -20.21 23.59
C PHE A 581 -17.30 -21.49 23.74
N GLN A 582 -18.27 -21.65 22.83
CA GLN A 582 -19.21 -22.80 22.81
C GLN A 582 -18.96 -23.67 21.57
#